data_75e3585020a87773b3df70cb49d3b158
#
_entry.id   75e3585020a87773b3df70cb49d3b158
#
_cell.length_a   1.000
_cell.length_b   1.000
_cell.length_c   1.000
_cell.angle_alpha   90.00
_cell.angle_beta   90.00
_cell.angle_gamma   90.00
#
_symmetry.space_group_name_H-M   'P 1'
#
loop_
_entity.id
_entity.type
_entity.pdbx_description
1 polymer ?
#
loop_
_entity_poly.entity_id
_entity_poly.type
_entity_poly.pdbx_seq_one_letter_code
_entity_poly.pdbx_strand_id
1 'polypeptide(L)'
;MTSTHREGKAMTSGVWVLGGYQSDFARNLTREGVGIDGLTTEVVEGTLASAGTRGGEIGSVHVGNAFGQLFTGQGHLGAMPATVDDSLWGTPSARHEAACASGSIAILAALAELAAGLYDSSLVIGVEVEKTQSSTDAARTLGAAAWVGHEAEGVTHVWPHTFARVAEEYAARFGLDEAHLRAISAVNLAAAKRNPKAQTRGWDVPADLDDPAANPVIDGPVRRFDCSQVTDGGAGVVLVSDRWLRNHPDARPIARIDGWGHTTVGLPLAPKLARSAGNPYVMPHVRTAALAAMERAGTDLDGVDGFEVHDCFAPSEYLAIDHLGLTGPGESWKAIENGDIELGGSFPINPSGGLIGGGHPVGATGVRMLLDAALQVSDNAGESQVEGATRFGTLNIGGSTATVVSLVVGATPR
;
A
#
# COMPACT_ATOMS: atom_id res chain seq x y z
N MET A 1 -10.77 27.38 -11.52
CA MET A 1 -11.85 26.39 -11.69
C MET A 1 -12.23 25.90 -10.30
N THR A 2 -13.41 26.24 -9.83
CA THR A 2 -13.90 25.85 -8.50
C THR A 2 -14.06 24.33 -8.46
N SER A 3 -13.22 23.67 -7.65
CA SER A 3 -13.40 22.25 -7.31
C SER A 3 -14.74 22.11 -6.59
N THR A 4 -15.71 21.53 -7.24
CA THR A 4 -16.90 21.04 -6.54
C THR A 4 -16.48 19.82 -5.73
N HIS A 5 -16.19 20.02 -4.45
CA HIS A 5 -16.12 18.92 -3.49
C HIS A 5 -17.45 18.17 -3.58
N ARG A 6 -17.42 16.95 -4.10
CA ARG A 6 -18.53 16.03 -3.96
C ARG A 6 -18.52 15.58 -2.50
N GLU A 7 -19.41 16.09 -1.68
CA GLU A 7 -19.64 15.63 -0.32
C GLU A 7 -19.84 14.11 -0.35
N GLY A 8 -18.90 13.38 0.21
CA GLY A 8 -18.99 11.95 0.36
C GLY A 8 -19.98 11.61 1.46
N LYS A 9 -21.07 10.90 1.13
CA LYS A 9 -21.97 10.38 2.16
C LYS A 9 -21.22 9.39 3.04
N ALA A 10 -21.46 9.44 4.36
CA ALA A 10 -21.05 8.41 5.29
C ALA A 10 -21.57 7.04 4.83
N MET A 11 -20.82 5.98 5.09
CA MET A 11 -21.27 4.62 4.80
C MET A 11 -22.54 4.31 5.56
N THR A 12 -23.54 3.72 4.89
CA THR A 12 -24.83 3.35 5.50
C THR A 12 -24.75 2.05 6.31
N SER A 13 -23.66 1.28 6.15
CA SER A 13 -23.37 0.04 6.88
C SER A 13 -21.87 -0.03 7.17
N GLY A 14 -21.51 -0.49 8.38
CA GLY A 14 -20.11 -0.71 8.74
C GLY A 14 -19.52 -1.87 7.94
N VAL A 15 -18.24 -1.73 7.58
CA VAL A 15 -17.43 -2.82 6.99
C VAL A 15 -16.25 -3.09 7.91
N TRP A 16 -16.07 -4.37 8.23
CA TRP A 16 -15.15 -4.83 9.25
C TRP A 16 -14.12 -5.78 8.65
N VAL A 17 -12.90 -5.71 9.14
CA VAL A 17 -11.83 -6.67 8.86
C VAL A 17 -11.95 -7.80 9.88
N LEU A 18 -12.28 -9.00 9.40
CA LEU A 18 -12.45 -10.15 10.26
C LEU A 18 -11.11 -10.80 10.64
N GLY A 19 -10.18 -10.82 9.71
CA GLY A 19 -8.84 -11.34 9.84
C GLY A 19 -8.10 -11.25 8.51
N GLY A 20 -6.83 -11.63 8.49
CA GLY A 20 -6.03 -11.56 7.29
C GLY A 20 -4.72 -12.33 7.39
N TYR A 21 -4.02 -12.43 6.27
CA TYR A 21 -2.77 -13.14 6.13
C TYR A 21 -1.81 -12.38 5.21
N GLN A 22 -0.51 -12.48 5.50
CA GLN A 22 0.58 -12.04 4.63
C GLN A 22 1.59 -13.17 4.48
N SER A 23 2.03 -13.45 3.25
CA SER A 23 3.13 -14.37 2.99
C SER A 23 4.47 -13.75 3.43
N ASP A 24 5.52 -14.56 3.51
CA ASP A 24 6.87 -14.06 3.80
C ASP A 24 7.49 -13.41 2.55
N PHE A 25 7.65 -12.09 2.55
CA PHE A 25 8.16 -11.32 1.41
C PHE A 25 9.69 -11.47 1.18
N ALA A 26 10.43 -12.07 2.11
CA ALA A 26 11.84 -12.39 1.88
C ALA A 26 12.05 -13.56 0.91
N ARG A 27 11.01 -14.34 0.63
CA ARG A 27 11.06 -15.52 -0.26
C ARG A 27 11.34 -15.11 -1.71
N ASN A 28 11.87 -16.07 -2.44
CA ASN A 28 11.95 -16.04 -3.90
C ASN A 28 11.19 -17.26 -4.43
N LEU A 29 9.92 -17.04 -4.77
CA LEU A 29 9.01 -18.12 -5.14
C LEU A 29 9.46 -18.86 -6.41
N THR A 30 10.06 -18.14 -7.35
CA THR A 30 10.64 -18.77 -8.57
C THR A 30 11.73 -19.76 -8.22
N ARG A 31 12.63 -19.45 -7.27
CA ARG A 31 13.68 -20.39 -6.81
C ARG A 31 13.11 -21.56 -6.02
N GLU A 32 11.99 -21.35 -5.35
CA GLU A 32 11.27 -22.38 -4.60
C GLU A 32 10.41 -23.28 -5.50
N GLY A 33 10.28 -22.94 -6.79
CA GLY A 33 9.40 -23.65 -7.72
C GLY A 33 7.91 -23.43 -7.47
N VAL A 34 7.56 -22.31 -6.81
CA VAL A 34 6.16 -21.93 -6.48
C VAL A 34 5.66 -20.93 -7.52
N GLY A 35 4.57 -21.26 -8.20
CA GLY A 35 3.90 -20.40 -9.17
C GLY A 35 2.89 -19.44 -8.52
N ILE A 36 2.23 -18.66 -9.36
CA ILE A 36 1.17 -17.72 -8.92
C ILE A 36 -0.03 -18.47 -8.31
N ASP A 37 -0.30 -19.68 -8.76
CA ASP A 37 -1.31 -20.59 -8.21
C ASP A 37 -0.96 -21.04 -6.79
N GLY A 38 0.28 -21.48 -6.56
CA GLY A 38 0.76 -21.87 -5.23
C GLY A 38 0.75 -20.70 -4.25
N LEU A 39 1.15 -19.50 -4.69
CA LEU A 39 1.02 -18.29 -3.88
C LEU A 39 -0.45 -17.97 -3.58
N THR A 40 -1.33 -18.08 -4.57
CA THR A 40 -2.77 -17.83 -4.37
C THR A 40 -3.36 -18.82 -3.36
N THR A 41 -2.98 -20.11 -3.43
CA THR A 41 -3.36 -21.13 -2.45
C THR A 41 -2.96 -20.71 -1.04
N GLU A 42 -1.68 -20.39 -0.83
CA GLU A 42 -1.15 -19.96 0.47
C GLU A 42 -1.93 -18.77 1.04
N VAL A 43 -2.21 -17.76 0.20
CA VAL A 43 -2.90 -16.54 0.64
C VAL A 43 -4.37 -16.80 0.93
N VAL A 44 -5.07 -17.57 0.11
CA VAL A 44 -6.49 -17.92 0.34
C VAL A 44 -6.62 -18.72 1.63
N GLU A 45 -5.89 -19.83 1.77
CA GLU A 45 -5.92 -20.70 2.96
C GLU A 45 -5.54 -19.93 4.23
N GLY A 46 -4.43 -19.20 4.20
CA GLY A 46 -3.95 -18.41 5.33
C GLY A 46 -4.95 -17.32 5.76
N THR A 47 -5.59 -16.66 4.80
CA THR A 47 -6.58 -15.61 5.06
C THR A 47 -7.85 -16.17 5.67
N LEU A 48 -8.42 -17.23 5.09
CA LEU A 48 -9.62 -17.89 5.60
C LEU A 48 -9.39 -18.47 6.99
N ALA A 49 -8.23 -19.11 7.22
CA ALA A 49 -7.86 -19.66 8.52
C ALA A 49 -7.72 -18.56 9.59
N SER A 50 -7.04 -17.44 9.27
CA SER A 50 -6.90 -16.31 10.20
C SER A 50 -8.24 -15.65 10.53
N ALA A 51 -9.13 -15.55 9.55
CA ALA A 51 -10.48 -15.00 9.74
C ALA A 51 -11.44 -15.98 10.44
N GLY A 52 -11.06 -17.24 10.63
CA GLY A 52 -11.93 -18.27 11.22
C GLY A 52 -13.16 -18.58 10.37
N THR A 53 -13.06 -18.45 9.04
CA THR A 53 -14.16 -18.68 8.08
C THR A 53 -13.75 -19.67 7.00
N ARG A 54 -14.68 -20.05 6.13
CA ARG A 54 -14.46 -20.99 5.03
C ARG A 54 -14.91 -20.38 3.71
N GLY A 55 -14.37 -20.84 2.59
CA GLY A 55 -14.70 -20.32 1.27
C GLY A 55 -16.18 -20.33 0.95
N GLY A 56 -16.92 -21.37 1.37
CA GLY A 56 -18.38 -21.45 1.19
C GLY A 56 -19.20 -20.38 1.95
N GLU A 57 -18.59 -19.61 2.82
CA GLU A 57 -19.20 -18.48 3.55
C GLU A 57 -18.85 -17.13 2.91
N ILE A 58 -18.05 -17.12 1.84
CA ILE A 58 -17.63 -15.93 1.12
C ILE A 58 -18.63 -15.58 0.02
N GLY A 59 -19.15 -14.36 0.06
CA GLY A 59 -20.14 -13.86 -0.91
C GLY A 59 -19.51 -13.33 -2.21
N SER A 60 -18.31 -12.73 -2.14
CA SER A 60 -17.57 -12.26 -3.33
C SER A 60 -16.06 -12.33 -3.10
N VAL A 61 -15.30 -12.37 -4.20
CA VAL A 61 -13.83 -12.40 -4.17
C VAL A 61 -13.25 -11.29 -5.04
N HIS A 62 -12.28 -10.55 -4.51
CA HIS A 62 -11.57 -9.49 -5.24
C HIS A 62 -10.07 -9.75 -5.21
N VAL A 63 -9.46 -9.80 -6.40
CA VAL A 63 -8.03 -10.08 -6.58
C VAL A 63 -7.31 -8.82 -7.05
N GLY A 64 -6.47 -8.23 -6.20
CA GLY A 64 -5.52 -7.19 -6.57
C GLY A 64 -4.29 -7.79 -7.24
N ASN A 65 -4.05 -7.45 -8.50
CA ASN A 65 -2.86 -7.91 -9.21
C ASN A 65 -2.57 -6.96 -10.39
N ALA A 66 -1.33 -6.49 -10.49
CA ALA A 66 -0.93 -5.54 -11.53
C ALA A 66 -0.31 -6.23 -12.74
N PHE A 67 0.71 -7.03 -12.53
CA PHE A 67 1.60 -7.49 -13.59
C PHE A 67 1.63 -9.02 -13.76
N GLY A 68 0.74 -9.77 -13.14
CA GLY A 68 0.77 -11.24 -13.16
C GLY A 68 0.87 -11.81 -14.56
N GLN A 69 0.11 -11.29 -15.53
CA GLN A 69 0.19 -11.74 -16.91
C GLN A 69 1.55 -11.45 -17.58
N LEU A 70 2.20 -10.34 -17.22
CA LEU A 70 3.48 -9.94 -17.80
C LEU A 70 4.67 -10.70 -17.18
N PHE A 71 4.59 -11.04 -15.90
CA PHE A 71 5.62 -11.78 -15.21
C PHE A 71 5.50 -13.29 -15.35
N THR A 72 4.28 -13.84 -15.31
CA THR A 72 4.03 -15.28 -15.23
C THR A 72 3.34 -15.87 -16.46
N GLY A 73 2.84 -15.03 -17.36
CA GLY A 73 2.00 -15.46 -18.47
C GLY A 73 0.54 -15.76 -18.08
N GLN A 74 0.20 -15.77 -16.77
CA GLN A 74 -1.12 -16.12 -16.28
C GLN A 74 -2.05 -14.91 -16.27
N GLY A 75 -3.03 -14.89 -17.15
CA GLY A 75 -4.17 -13.97 -17.09
C GLY A 75 -5.34 -14.54 -16.28
N HIS A 76 -6.49 -13.84 -16.27
CA HIS A 76 -7.74 -14.26 -15.63
C HIS A 76 -7.60 -14.64 -14.15
N LEU A 77 -6.76 -13.90 -13.44
CA LEU A 77 -6.46 -14.18 -12.02
C LEU A 77 -7.69 -14.01 -11.10
N GLY A 78 -8.76 -13.35 -11.55
CA GLY A 78 -10.03 -13.36 -10.82
C GLY A 78 -10.61 -14.76 -10.61
N ALA A 79 -10.36 -15.72 -11.51
CA ALA A 79 -10.83 -17.09 -11.36
C ALA A 79 -9.86 -17.99 -10.58
N MET A 80 -8.64 -17.51 -10.27
CA MET A 80 -7.63 -18.32 -9.60
C MET A 80 -8.05 -18.77 -8.19
N PRO A 81 -8.70 -17.96 -7.34
CA PRO A 81 -9.15 -18.40 -6.02
C PRO A 81 -10.05 -19.65 -6.07
N ALA A 82 -11.03 -19.67 -6.99
CA ALA A 82 -11.91 -20.84 -7.17
C ALA A 82 -11.21 -22.04 -7.84
N THR A 83 -10.02 -21.81 -8.45
CA THR A 83 -9.21 -22.90 -9.02
C THR A 83 -8.43 -23.62 -7.93
N VAL A 84 -8.01 -22.90 -6.90
CA VAL A 84 -7.15 -23.44 -5.81
C VAL A 84 -7.94 -23.85 -4.56
N ASP A 85 -9.18 -23.39 -4.42
CA ASP A 85 -10.09 -23.77 -3.33
C ASP A 85 -11.49 -24.04 -3.88
N ASP A 86 -11.87 -25.31 -3.95
CA ASP A 86 -13.18 -25.77 -4.44
C ASP A 86 -14.36 -25.18 -3.65
N SER A 87 -14.16 -24.77 -2.40
CA SER A 87 -15.21 -24.16 -1.59
C SER A 87 -15.62 -22.75 -2.07
N LEU A 88 -14.80 -22.13 -2.92
CA LEU A 88 -15.08 -20.87 -3.60
C LEU A 88 -15.74 -21.07 -4.98
N TRP A 89 -16.00 -22.31 -5.40
CA TRP A 89 -16.58 -22.58 -6.72
C TRP A 89 -17.98 -21.99 -6.85
N GLY A 90 -18.17 -21.13 -7.86
CA GLY A 90 -19.42 -20.40 -8.08
C GLY A 90 -19.51 -19.06 -7.37
N THR A 91 -18.56 -18.69 -6.50
CA THR A 91 -18.49 -17.36 -5.89
C THR A 91 -18.08 -16.31 -6.93
N PRO A 92 -18.83 -15.20 -7.08
CA PRO A 92 -18.46 -14.11 -7.97
C PRO A 92 -17.08 -13.55 -7.64
N SER A 93 -16.23 -13.39 -8.66
CA SER A 93 -14.87 -12.94 -8.47
C SER A 93 -14.38 -12.04 -9.60
N ALA A 94 -13.54 -11.05 -9.28
CA ALA A 94 -12.92 -10.15 -10.24
C ALA A 94 -11.46 -9.85 -9.91
N ARG A 95 -10.64 -9.62 -10.96
CA ARG A 95 -9.31 -9.03 -10.83
C ARG A 95 -9.40 -7.51 -10.97
N HIS A 96 -8.66 -6.80 -10.12
CA HIS A 96 -8.52 -5.33 -10.13
C HIS A 96 -7.08 -4.94 -10.41
N GLU A 97 -6.91 -3.90 -11.25
CA GLU A 97 -5.62 -3.36 -11.65
C GLU A 97 -5.65 -1.83 -11.53
N ALA A 98 -4.64 -1.26 -10.87
CA ALA A 98 -4.34 0.16 -10.78
C ALA A 98 -2.84 0.35 -10.41
N ALA A 99 -1.95 -0.37 -11.12
CA ALA A 99 -0.53 -0.45 -10.79
C ALA A 99 -0.34 -0.83 -9.30
N CYS A 100 0.51 -0.09 -8.56
CA CYS A 100 0.79 -0.36 -7.16
C CYS A 100 -0.42 -0.18 -6.22
N ALA A 101 -1.52 0.42 -6.68
CA ALA A 101 -2.76 0.58 -5.92
C ALA A 101 -3.79 -0.55 -6.19
N SER A 102 -3.44 -1.59 -6.96
CA SER A 102 -4.37 -2.66 -7.34
C SER A 102 -5.06 -3.34 -6.16
N GLY A 103 -4.31 -3.62 -5.08
CA GLY A 103 -4.86 -4.19 -3.86
C GLY A 103 -5.85 -3.26 -3.16
N SER A 104 -5.56 -1.96 -3.11
CA SER A 104 -6.47 -0.97 -2.52
C SER A 104 -7.74 -0.77 -3.36
N ILE A 105 -7.66 -0.85 -4.69
CA ILE A 105 -8.85 -0.81 -5.56
C ILE A 105 -9.70 -2.07 -5.38
N ALA A 106 -9.09 -3.25 -5.16
CA ALA A 106 -9.81 -4.46 -4.80
C ALA A 106 -10.57 -4.31 -3.47
N ILE A 107 -9.94 -3.68 -2.46
CA ILE A 107 -10.59 -3.33 -1.18
C ILE A 107 -11.78 -2.39 -1.40
N LEU A 108 -11.62 -1.32 -2.20
CA LEU A 108 -12.70 -0.37 -2.48
C LEU A 108 -13.87 -1.02 -3.21
N ALA A 109 -13.63 -1.99 -4.11
CA ALA A 109 -14.69 -2.74 -4.77
C ALA A 109 -15.48 -3.58 -3.77
N ALA A 110 -14.79 -4.36 -2.90
CA ALA A 110 -15.43 -5.12 -1.83
C ALA A 110 -16.20 -4.21 -0.86
N LEU A 111 -15.60 -3.09 -0.45
CA LEU A 111 -16.22 -2.09 0.42
C LEU A 111 -17.55 -1.58 -0.18
N ALA A 112 -17.55 -1.26 -1.48
CA ALA A 112 -18.74 -0.77 -2.17
C ALA A 112 -19.85 -1.82 -2.22
N GLU A 113 -19.52 -3.08 -2.51
CA GLU A 113 -20.49 -4.18 -2.57
C GLU A 113 -21.10 -4.48 -1.17
N LEU A 114 -20.27 -4.53 -0.13
CA LEU A 114 -20.70 -4.76 1.25
C LEU A 114 -21.56 -3.59 1.76
N ALA A 115 -21.13 -2.35 1.51
CA ALA A 115 -21.89 -1.16 1.89
C ALA A 115 -23.23 -1.03 1.15
N ALA A 116 -23.30 -1.50 -0.11
CA ALA A 116 -24.55 -1.57 -0.89
C ALA A 116 -25.44 -2.75 -0.47
N GLY A 117 -24.95 -3.67 0.37
CA GLY A 117 -25.69 -4.85 0.81
C GLY A 117 -25.87 -5.92 -0.27
N LEU A 118 -25.03 -5.91 -1.31
CA LEU A 118 -25.06 -6.94 -2.36
C LEU A 118 -24.54 -8.28 -1.82
N TYR A 119 -23.51 -8.23 -0.97
CA TYR A 119 -22.93 -9.36 -0.27
C TYR A 119 -22.75 -9.02 1.20
N ASP A 120 -22.50 -10.03 2.04
CA ASP A 120 -22.25 -9.87 3.48
C ASP A 120 -20.81 -10.14 3.88
N SER A 121 -20.09 -10.85 3.03
CA SER A 121 -18.68 -11.22 3.22
C SER A 121 -17.95 -11.13 1.90
N SER A 122 -16.68 -10.74 1.94
CA SER A 122 -15.81 -10.66 0.77
C SER A 122 -14.40 -11.10 1.15
N LEU A 123 -13.80 -11.96 0.34
CA LEU A 123 -12.38 -12.28 0.38
C LEU A 123 -11.65 -11.32 -0.56
N VAL A 124 -10.76 -10.50 -0.02
CA VAL A 124 -9.89 -9.64 -0.82
C VAL A 124 -8.46 -10.15 -0.70
N ILE A 125 -7.86 -10.54 -1.81
CA ILE A 125 -6.46 -10.95 -1.86
C ILE A 125 -5.68 -10.06 -2.83
N GLY A 126 -4.40 -9.88 -2.55
CA GLY A 126 -3.43 -9.32 -3.49
C GLY A 126 -2.28 -10.30 -3.67
N VAL A 127 -1.90 -10.61 -4.89
CA VAL A 127 -0.85 -11.57 -5.19
C VAL A 127 0.02 -11.06 -6.34
N GLU A 128 1.35 -11.19 -6.20
CA GLU A 128 2.29 -10.84 -7.27
C GLU A 128 3.52 -11.75 -7.20
N VAL A 129 3.96 -12.27 -8.36
CA VAL A 129 5.20 -13.05 -8.50
C VAL A 129 6.06 -12.34 -9.55
N GLU A 130 7.06 -11.60 -9.09
CA GLU A 130 7.84 -10.67 -9.91
C GLU A 130 9.29 -11.11 -10.14
N LYS A 131 9.82 -12.04 -9.31
CA LYS A 131 11.20 -12.53 -9.41
C LYS A 131 11.38 -13.62 -10.47
N THR A 132 10.52 -13.63 -11.50
CA THR A 132 10.57 -14.57 -12.64
C THR A 132 11.55 -14.13 -13.73
N GLN A 133 12.03 -12.90 -13.67
CA GLN A 133 12.86 -12.26 -14.69
C GLN A 133 14.15 -11.71 -14.08
N SER A 134 15.12 -11.33 -14.93
CA SER A 134 16.27 -10.55 -14.47
C SER A 134 15.82 -9.18 -13.92
N SER A 135 16.62 -8.54 -13.06
CA SER A 135 16.28 -7.24 -12.50
C SER A 135 16.03 -6.15 -13.57
N THR A 136 16.78 -6.19 -14.67
CA THR A 136 16.60 -5.27 -15.79
C THR A 136 15.30 -5.52 -16.55
N ASP A 137 14.94 -6.78 -16.77
CA ASP A 137 13.70 -7.14 -17.48
C ASP A 137 12.49 -6.89 -16.56
N ALA A 138 12.60 -7.16 -15.28
CA ALA A 138 11.57 -6.81 -14.29
C ALA A 138 11.31 -5.30 -14.26
N ALA A 139 12.37 -4.47 -14.29
CA ALA A 139 12.22 -3.00 -14.36
C ALA A 139 11.45 -2.55 -15.61
N ARG A 140 11.71 -3.19 -16.78
CA ARG A 140 10.94 -2.91 -18.01
C ARG A 140 9.49 -3.36 -17.89
N THR A 141 9.26 -4.55 -17.33
CA THR A 141 7.90 -5.07 -17.13
C THR A 141 7.08 -4.15 -16.22
N LEU A 142 7.66 -3.71 -15.11
CA LEU A 142 7.04 -2.73 -14.22
C LEU A 142 6.77 -1.39 -14.90
N GLY A 143 7.61 -1.00 -15.88
CA GLY A 143 7.42 0.19 -16.69
C GLY A 143 6.14 0.20 -17.53
N ALA A 144 5.48 -0.94 -17.71
CA ALA A 144 4.20 -1.04 -18.43
C ALA A 144 3.05 -0.25 -17.77
N ALA A 145 3.18 0.15 -16.50
CA ALA A 145 2.20 1.01 -15.84
C ALA A 145 2.44 2.53 -16.06
N ALA A 146 3.49 2.93 -16.76
CA ALA A 146 3.65 4.27 -17.30
C ALA A 146 2.89 4.42 -18.63
N TRP A 147 2.82 5.61 -19.19
CA TRP A 147 2.25 5.80 -20.53
C TRP A 147 3.26 5.36 -21.60
N VAL A 148 3.21 4.08 -21.92
CA VAL A 148 4.16 3.44 -22.85
C VAL A 148 4.18 4.16 -24.22
N GLY A 149 5.39 4.46 -24.72
CA GLY A 149 5.61 5.20 -25.95
C GLY A 149 5.42 6.72 -25.83
N HIS A 150 5.21 7.24 -24.62
CA HIS A 150 4.98 8.67 -24.38
C HIS A 150 5.69 9.21 -23.13
N GLU A 151 6.09 8.37 -22.20
CA GLU A 151 6.75 8.77 -20.97
C GLU A 151 7.96 7.89 -20.70
N ALA A 152 9.07 8.49 -20.25
CA ALA A 152 10.31 7.80 -19.90
C ALA A 152 10.88 6.90 -21.03
N GLU A 153 10.75 7.32 -22.30
CA GLU A 153 11.32 6.58 -23.44
C GLU A 153 12.83 6.41 -23.31
N GLY A 154 13.30 5.18 -23.53
CA GLY A 154 14.72 4.84 -23.41
C GLY A 154 15.23 4.67 -21.98
N VAL A 155 14.38 4.90 -20.97
CA VAL A 155 14.73 4.72 -19.54
C VAL A 155 14.47 3.28 -19.12
N THR A 156 15.50 2.58 -18.63
CA THR A 156 15.35 1.20 -18.13
C THR A 156 14.64 1.15 -16.79
N HIS A 157 14.98 2.04 -15.86
CA HIS A 157 14.41 2.11 -14.52
C HIS A 157 13.38 3.22 -14.43
N VAL A 158 12.21 3.01 -15.06
CA VAL A 158 11.14 4.03 -15.22
C VAL A 158 10.72 4.64 -13.89
N TRP A 159 10.52 3.81 -12.86
CA TRP A 159 9.99 4.29 -11.59
C TRP A 159 11.01 5.06 -10.74
N PRO A 160 12.26 4.60 -10.53
CA PRO A 160 13.30 5.41 -9.91
C PRO A 160 13.45 6.77 -10.61
N HIS A 161 13.49 6.77 -11.96
CA HIS A 161 13.55 8.00 -12.76
C HIS A 161 12.37 8.93 -12.49
N THR A 162 11.15 8.39 -12.48
CA THR A 162 9.92 9.17 -12.26
C THR A 162 9.90 9.81 -10.87
N PHE A 163 10.25 9.06 -9.83
CA PHE A 163 10.27 9.60 -8.46
C PHE A 163 11.48 10.49 -8.18
N ALA A 164 12.58 10.32 -8.92
CA ALA A 164 13.65 11.33 -8.94
C ALA A 164 13.15 12.69 -9.45
N ARG A 165 12.32 12.71 -10.52
CA ARG A 165 11.68 13.95 -11.02
C ARG A 165 10.73 14.57 -9.99
N VAL A 166 10.00 13.75 -9.21
CA VAL A 166 9.16 14.26 -8.12
C VAL A 166 10.02 14.93 -7.03
N ALA A 167 11.14 14.29 -6.65
CA ALA A 167 12.08 14.87 -5.69
C ALA A 167 12.72 16.18 -6.20
N GLU A 168 13.10 16.23 -7.46
CA GLU A 168 13.66 17.44 -8.09
C GLU A 168 12.63 18.58 -8.14
N GLU A 169 11.37 18.28 -8.45
CA GLU A 169 10.30 19.29 -8.41
C GLU A 169 10.08 19.81 -6.98
N TYR A 170 10.11 18.90 -5.98
CA TYR A 170 10.03 19.29 -4.57
C TYR A 170 11.21 20.18 -4.19
N ALA A 171 12.42 19.77 -4.57
CA ALA A 171 13.64 20.54 -4.33
C ALA A 171 13.61 21.93 -4.98
N ALA A 172 13.10 22.03 -6.21
CA ALA A 172 12.97 23.29 -6.93
C ALA A 172 11.97 24.26 -6.26
N ARG A 173 10.92 23.74 -5.63
CA ARG A 173 9.90 24.57 -4.94
C ARG A 173 10.32 24.98 -3.54
N PHE A 174 10.93 24.08 -2.78
CA PHE A 174 11.07 24.21 -1.31
C PHE A 174 12.49 23.98 -0.80
N GLY A 175 13.37 23.44 -1.64
CA GLY A 175 14.62 22.84 -1.19
C GLY A 175 14.41 21.39 -0.73
N LEU A 176 15.45 20.59 -0.84
CA LEU A 176 15.50 19.21 -0.38
C LEU A 176 16.95 18.89 -0.02
N ASP A 177 17.19 18.54 1.23
CA ASP A 177 18.42 17.88 1.62
C ASP A 177 18.26 16.37 1.37
N GLU A 178 19.12 15.83 0.51
CA GLU A 178 19.06 14.40 0.17
C GLU A 178 19.30 13.50 1.39
N ALA A 179 19.96 13.98 2.43
CA ALA A 179 20.14 13.25 3.68
C ALA A 179 18.81 12.83 4.32
N HIS A 180 17.74 13.61 4.13
CA HIS A 180 16.42 13.25 4.63
C HIS A 180 15.82 12.04 3.91
N LEU A 181 16.13 11.84 2.63
CA LEU A 181 15.72 10.62 1.92
C LEU A 181 16.44 9.39 2.50
N ARG A 182 17.75 9.53 2.86
CA ARG A 182 18.51 8.46 3.53
C ARG A 182 17.95 8.17 4.92
N ALA A 183 17.54 9.22 5.66
CA ALA A 183 16.92 9.06 6.98
C ALA A 183 15.62 8.26 6.90
N ILE A 184 14.73 8.56 5.96
CA ILE A 184 13.53 7.76 5.71
C ILE A 184 13.90 6.30 5.43
N SER A 185 14.84 6.07 4.52
CA SER A 185 15.28 4.72 4.18
C SER A 185 15.83 3.97 5.39
N ALA A 186 16.63 4.65 6.25
CA ALA A 186 17.18 4.07 7.44
C ALA A 186 16.08 3.67 8.46
N VAL A 187 15.08 4.54 8.66
CA VAL A 187 13.93 4.27 9.55
C VAL A 187 13.17 3.04 9.07
N ASN A 188 12.81 2.97 7.78
CA ASN A 188 12.03 1.86 7.22
C ASN A 188 12.81 0.54 7.21
N LEU A 189 14.10 0.57 6.90
CA LEU A 189 14.97 -0.62 6.97
C LEU A 189 15.16 -1.11 8.41
N ALA A 190 15.26 -0.20 9.39
CA ALA A 190 15.32 -0.54 10.81
C ALA A 190 13.98 -1.12 11.32
N ALA A 191 12.84 -0.55 10.87
CA ALA A 191 11.51 -1.07 11.17
C ALA A 191 11.33 -2.50 10.61
N ALA A 192 11.79 -2.75 9.39
CA ALA A 192 11.71 -4.08 8.77
C ALA A 192 12.42 -5.18 9.56
N LYS A 193 13.46 -4.86 10.35
CA LYS A 193 14.13 -5.86 11.19
C LYS A 193 13.25 -6.42 12.31
N ARG A 194 12.21 -5.68 12.73
CA ARG A 194 11.22 -6.10 13.72
C ARG A 194 10.05 -6.88 13.10
N ASN A 195 9.86 -6.77 11.78
CA ASN A 195 8.76 -7.44 11.09
C ASN A 195 9.21 -8.81 10.54
N PRO A 196 8.67 -9.94 11.07
CA PRO A 196 9.07 -11.28 10.65
C PRO A 196 8.70 -11.62 9.20
N LYS A 197 7.86 -10.82 8.55
CA LYS A 197 7.43 -10.98 7.16
C LYS A 197 8.14 -10.04 6.18
N ALA A 198 8.96 -9.11 6.69
CA ALA A 198 9.63 -8.10 5.86
C ALA A 198 10.73 -8.70 4.98
N GLN A 199 10.82 -8.20 3.75
CA GLN A 199 11.80 -8.65 2.75
C GLN A 199 13.24 -8.44 3.22
N THR A 200 13.53 -7.28 3.82
CA THR A 200 14.89 -6.85 4.12
C THR A 200 15.34 -7.16 5.56
N ARG A 201 14.50 -7.85 6.36
CA ARG A 201 14.77 -8.12 7.77
C ARG A 201 16.14 -8.74 8.08
N GLY A 202 16.64 -9.57 7.16
CA GLY A 202 17.94 -10.23 7.27
C GLY A 202 19.06 -9.57 6.46
N TRP A 203 18.86 -8.38 5.91
CA TRP A 203 19.88 -7.73 5.10
C TRP A 203 20.92 -7.00 5.95
N ASP A 204 22.18 -7.03 5.49
CA ASP A 204 23.22 -6.15 5.98
C ASP A 204 23.02 -4.78 5.32
N VAL A 205 22.48 -3.84 6.09
CA VAL A 205 22.28 -2.46 5.65
C VAL A 205 23.57 -1.68 5.99
N PRO A 206 24.13 -0.92 5.03
CA PRO A 206 25.27 -0.06 5.31
C PRO A 206 24.99 0.90 6.47
N ALA A 207 25.97 1.10 7.33
CA ALA A 207 25.85 2.05 8.44
C ALA A 207 25.75 3.50 7.96
N ASP A 208 26.36 3.81 6.82
CA ASP A 208 26.29 5.09 6.12
C ASP A 208 25.59 4.89 4.77
N LEU A 209 24.37 5.38 4.65
CA LEU A 209 23.60 5.35 3.41
C LEU A 209 23.97 6.50 2.45
N ASP A 210 24.80 7.44 2.87
CA ASP A 210 25.36 8.48 2.01
C ASP A 210 26.65 8.04 1.29
N ASP A 211 27.26 6.94 1.72
CA ASP A 211 28.43 6.36 1.02
C ASP A 211 28.03 5.87 -0.38
N PRO A 212 28.51 6.51 -1.45
CA PRO A 212 28.14 6.12 -2.83
C PRO A 212 28.69 4.75 -3.26
N ALA A 213 29.69 4.23 -2.56
CA ALA A 213 30.21 2.88 -2.82
C ALA A 213 29.28 1.81 -2.28
N ALA A 214 28.65 2.05 -1.13
CA ALA A 214 27.71 1.13 -0.48
C ALA A 214 26.26 1.34 -0.96
N ASN A 215 25.89 2.59 -1.27
CA ASN A 215 24.57 3.00 -1.72
C ASN A 215 24.64 3.83 -2.99
N PRO A 216 24.88 3.23 -4.17
CA PRO A 216 25.05 3.94 -5.42
C PRO A 216 23.78 4.68 -5.85
N VAL A 217 23.98 5.82 -6.51
CA VAL A 217 22.92 6.60 -7.16
C VAL A 217 22.28 5.77 -8.28
N ILE A 218 20.96 5.77 -8.34
CA ILE A 218 20.17 5.16 -9.42
C ILE A 218 19.71 6.22 -10.41
N ASP A 219 19.10 7.31 -9.93
CA ASP A 219 18.69 8.44 -10.76
C ASP A 219 18.49 9.70 -9.89
N GLY A 220 18.99 10.84 -10.33
CA GLY A 220 18.90 12.10 -9.59
C GLY A 220 19.33 11.94 -8.12
N PRO A 221 18.51 12.37 -7.14
CA PRO A 221 18.80 12.21 -5.72
C PRO A 221 18.53 10.81 -5.17
N VAL A 222 17.93 9.90 -5.97
CA VAL A 222 17.49 8.56 -5.52
C VAL A 222 18.64 7.57 -5.60
N ARG A 223 18.90 6.90 -4.49
CA ARG A 223 19.92 5.85 -4.36
C ARG A 223 19.27 4.48 -4.22
N ARG A 224 20.10 3.41 -4.29
CA ARG A 224 19.63 2.02 -4.26
C ARG A 224 18.76 1.69 -3.03
N PHE A 225 19.16 2.10 -1.84
CA PHE A 225 18.42 1.84 -0.61
C PHE A 225 17.21 2.78 -0.41
N ASP A 226 17.03 3.79 -1.26
CA ASP A 226 15.82 4.60 -1.30
C ASP A 226 14.71 3.97 -2.15
N CYS A 227 14.97 2.81 -2.72
CA CYS A 227 14.06 2.08 -3.60
C CYS A 227 13.57 0.81 -2.93
N SER A 228 12.25 0.56 -2.96
CA SER A 228 11.74 -0.78 -2.71
C SER A 228 12.28 -1.76 -3.76
N GLN A 229 12.44 -3.01 -3.38
CA GLN A 229 12.99 -4.03 -4.27
C GLN A 229 11.88 -4.87 -4.89
N VAL A 230 12.16 -5.47 -6.06
CA VAL A 230 11.27 -6.48 -6.68
C VAL A 230 10.96 -7.58 -5.65
N THR A 231 9.69 -7.89 -5.47
CA THR A 231 9.21 -8.75 -4.37
C THR A 231 8.18 -9.74 -4.88
N ASP A 232 8.33 -11.01 -4.52
CA ASP A 232 7.26 -11.99 -4.61
C ASP A 232 6.44 -11.97 -3.32
N GLY A 233 5.13 -12.06 -3.42
CA GLY A 233 4.31 -12.20 -2.22
C GLY A 233 2.85 -11.90 -2.42
N GLY A 234 2.10 -12.20 -1.38
CA GLY A 234 0.67 -11.95 -1.33
C GLY A 234 0.18 -11.64 0.06
N ALA A 235 -0.96 -10.97 0.12
CA ALA A 235 -1.69 -10.68 1.35
C ALA A 235 -3.18 -10.82 1.09
N GLY A 236 -3.95 -11.12 2.14
CA GLY A 236 -5.39 -11.24 2.06
C GLY A 236 -6.08 -10.78 3.33
N VAL A 237 -7.31 -10.33 3.19
CA VAL A 237 -8.23 -10.00 4.29
C VAL A 237 -9.63 -10.52 3.99
N VAL A 238 -10.37 -10.89 5.01
CA VAL A 238 -11.81 -11.12 4.92
C VAL A 238 -12.51 -9.87 5.45
N LEU A 239 -13.37 -9.28 4.61
CA LEU A 239 -14.21 -8.15 4.95
C LEU A 239 -15.65 -8.63 5.16
N VAL A 240 -16.33 -8.11 6.19
CA VAL A 240 -17.71 -8.47 6.50
C VAL A 240 -18.56 -7.24 6.80
N SER A 241 -19.86 -7.34 6.52
CA SER A 241 -20.85 -6.31 6.81
C SER A 241 -21.38 -6.37 8.25
N ASP A 242 -22.03 -5.30 8.71
CA ASP A 242 -22.80 -5.32 9.97
C ASP A 242 -23.86 -6.43 9.98
N ARG A 243 -24.45 -6.76 8.81
CA ARG A 243 -25.46 -7.83 8.71
C ARG A 243 -24.84 -9.19 8.97
N TRP A 244 -23.63 -9.42 8.44
CA TRP A 244 -22.88 -10.65 8.68
C TRP A 244 -22.58 -10.82 10.17
N LEU A 245 -22.08 -9.77 10.85
CA LEU A 245 -21.77 -9.82 12.28
C LEU A 245 -23.01 -10.08 13.14
N ARG A 246 -24.18 -9.52 12.80
CA ARG A 246 -25.42 -9.84 13.51
C ARG A 246 -25.79 -11.32 13.44
N ASN A 247 -25.45 -11.98 12.34
CA ASN A 247 -25.70 -13.42 12.13
C ASN A 247 -24.60 -14.31 12.73
N HIS A 248 -23.46 -13.72 13.12
CA HIS A 248 -22.29 -14.41 13.69
C HIS A 248 -21.87 -13.73 15.00
N PRO A 249 -22.67 -13.82 16.07
CA PRO A 249 -22.45 -13.04 17.30
C PRO A 249 -21.16 -13.41 18.05
N ASP A 250 -20.57 -14.57 17.76
CA ASP A 250 -19.31 -15.02 18.32
C ASP A 250 -18.08 -14.55 17.53
N ALA A 251 -18.27 -13.99 16.34
CA ALA A 251 -17.17 -13.46 15.52
C ALA A 251 -16.55 -12.21 16.19
N ARG A 252 -15.24 -12.08 16.01
CA ARG A 252 -14.47 -10.99 16.60
C ARG A 252 -13.65 -10.32 15.49
N PRO A 253 -14.21 -9.29 14.82
CA PRO A 253 -13.46 -8.54 13.85
C PRO A 253 -12.29 -7.82 14.54
N ILE A 254 -11.16 -7.72 13.85
CA ILE A 254 -9.95 -7.07 14.37
C ILE A 254 -9.95 -5.55 14.16
N ALA A 255 -10.71 -5.06 13.17
CA ALA A 255 -10.78 -3.63 12.87
C ALA A 255 -12.04 -3.26 12.12
N ARG A 256 -12.35 -1.96 12.03
CA ARG A 256 -13.39 -1.39 11.17
C ARG A 256 -12.76 -0.42 10.16
N ILE A 257 -13.23 -0.44 8.92
CA ILE A 257 -12.89 0.60 7.95
C ILE A 257 -13.81 1.80 8.21
N ASP A 258 -13.24 2.86 8.78
CA ASP A 258 -13.98 4.07 9.18
C ASP A 258 -14.11 5.07 8.03
N GLY A 259 -13.10 5.14 7.16
CA GLY A 259 -13.10 6.08 6.06
C GLY A 259 -12.26 5.61 4.88
N TRP A 260 -12.53 6.19 3.74
CA TRP A 260 -11.81 5.94 2.49
C TRP A 260 -11.74 7.20 1.63
N GLY A 261 -10.66 7.33 0.86
CA GLY A 261 -10.49 8.37 -0.15
C GLY A 261 -9.84 7.79 -1.40
N HIS A 262 -10.25 8.27 -2.56
CA HIS A 262 -9.75 7.79 -3.84
C HIS A 262 -9.70 8.93 -4.85
N THR A 263 -8.57 9.06 -5.53
CA THR A 263 -8.40 9.97 -6.67
C THR A 263 -7.70 9.24 -7.81
N THR A 264 -8.11 9.56 -9.04
CA THR A 264 -7.41 9.12 -10.26
C THR A 264 -7.15 10.33 -11.14
N VAL A 265 -5.91 10.44 -11.63
CA VAL A 265 -5.46 11.49 -12.56
C VAL A 265 -4.76 10.85 -13.76
N GLY A 266 -4.34 11.66 -14.74
CA GLY A 266 -3.66 11.13 -15.94
C GLY A 266 -2.37 10.38 -15.64
N LEU A 267 -1.97 9.44 -16.51
CA LEU A 267 -0.75 8.63 -16.34
C LEU A 267 0.54 9.48 -16.26
N PRO A 268 0.83 10.41 -17.20
CA PRO A 268 2.13 11.03 -17.26
C PRO A 268 2.37 12.03 -16.12
N LEU A 269 3.63 12.06 -15.62
CA LEU A 269 4.06 12.93 -14.53
C LEU A 269 4.01 14.42 -14.90
N ALA A 270 4.56 14.80 -16.05
CA ALA A 270 4.73 16.20 -16.43
C ALA A 270 3.43 17.03 -16.41
N PRO A 271 2.27 16.56 -16.93
CA PRO A 271 1.01 17.29 -16.80
C PRO A 271 0.50 17.44 -15.36
N LYS A 272 0.84 16.50 -14.45
CA LYS A 272 0.49 16.60 -13.03
C LYS A 272 1.24 17.76 -12.38
N LEU A 273 2.56 17.81 -12.60
CA LEU A 273 3.43 18.89 -12.11
C LEU A 273 2.99 20.26 -12.66
N ALA A 274 2.72 20.34 -13.97
CA ALA A 274 2.24 21.57 -14.59
C ALA A 274 0.91 22.05 -13.98
N ARG A 275 -0.03 21.14 -13.67
CA ARG A 275 -1.32 21.49 -13.06
C ARG A 275 -1.21 21.87 -11.60
N SER A 276 -0.17 21.41 -10.91
CA SER A 276 0.10 21.78 -9.52
C SER A 276 0.97 23.03 -9.39
N ALA A 277 1.39 23.67 -10.50
CA ALA A 277 2.10 24.92 -10.46
C ALA A 277 1.30 25.99 -9.69
N GLY A 278 1.93 26.60 -8.69
CA GLY A 278 1.28 27.57 -7.78
C GLY A 278 0.39 26.93 -6.67
N ASN A 279 0.22 25.62 -6.64
CA ASN A 279 -0.37 24.94 -5.50
C ASN A 279 0.71 24.73 -4.42
N PRO A 280 0.38 24.89 -3.11
CA PRO A 280 1.35 24.65 -2.05
C PRO A 280 1.83 23.20 -1.97
N TYR A 281 1.12 22.24 -2.56
CA TYR A 281 1.50 20.82 -2.60
C TYR A 281 1.92 20.39 -4.00
N VAL A 282 2.98 19.56 -4.10
CA VAL A 282 3.49 19.05 -5.38
C VAL A 282 2.45 18.14 -6.06
N MET A 283 1.75 17.31 -5.30
CA MET A 283 0.72 16.38 -5.79
C MET A 283 -0.60 16.57 -5.03
N PRO A 284 -1.34 17.67 -5.25
CA PRO A 284 -2.51 18.03 -4.42
C PRO A 284 -3.60 16.95 -4.40
N HIS A 285 -3.71 16.10 -5.42
CA HIS A 285 -4.66 14.99 -5.47
C HIS A 285 -4.31 13.86 -4.49
N VAL A 286 -3.04 13.71 -4.11
CA VAL A 286 -2.61 12.78 -3.04
C VAL A 286 -3.22 13.24 -1.71
N ARG A 287 -3.04 14.52 -1.38
CA ARG A 287 -3.66 15.13 -0.20
C ARG A 287 -5.20 15.02 -0.24
N THR A 288 -5.82 15.25 -1.40
CA THR A 288 -7.28 15.12 -1.55
C THR A 288 -7.78 13.74 -1.16
N ALA A 289 -7.09 12.67 -1.56
CA ALA A 289 -7.46 11.31 -1.18
C ALA A 289 -7.32 11.08 0.34
N ALA A 290 -6.22 11.52 0.94
CA ALA A 290 -5.98 11.38 2.38
C ALA A 290 -7.03 12.14 3.21
N LEU A 291 -7.28 13.41 2.89
CA LEU A 291 -8.28 14.22 3.57
C LEU A 291 -9.70 13.64 3.44
N ALA A 292 -10.06 13.11 2.26
CA ALA A 292 -11.37 12.49 2.06
C ALA A 292 -11.55 11.21 2.90
N ALA A 293 -10.47 10.45 3.16
CA ALA A 293 -10.52 9.29 4.05
C ALA A 293 -10.76 9.72 5.49
N MET A 294 -10.01 10.72 5.98
CA MET A 294 -10.15 11.25 7.34
C MET A 294 -11.52 11.90 7.54
N GLU A 295 -12.00 12.72 6.58
CA GLU A 295 -13.33 13.34 6.64
C GLU A 295 -14.46 12.29 6.77
N ARG A 296 -14.39 11.19 5.97
CA ARG A 296 -15.38 10.10 6.08
C ARG A 296 -15.28 9.33 7.37
N ALA A 297 -14.09 9.23 7.94
CA ALA A 297 -13.88 8.64 9.27
C ALA A 297 -14.33 9.58 10.41
N GLY A 298 -14.74 10.80 10.10
CA GLY A 298 -15.13 11.80 11.11
C GLY A 298 -13.96 12.27 11.96
N THR A 299 -12.76 12.36 11.39
CA THR A 299 -11.53 12.74 12.08
C THR A 299 -10.67 13.65 11.20
N ASP A 300 -9.63 14.20 11.78
CA ASP A 300 -8.47 14.81 11.12
C ASP A 300 -7.20 14.03 11.46
N LEU A 301 -6.04 14.60 11.14
CA LEU A 301 -4.77 13.92 11.39
C LEU A 301 -4.49 13.72 12.88
N ASP A 302 -4.91 14.67 13.74
CA ASP A 302 -4.69 14.60 15.20
C ASP A 302 -5.44 13.43 15.84
N GLY A 303 -6.46 12.92 15.19
CA GLY A 303 -7.22 11.75 15.64
C GLY A 303 -6.80 10.43 15.00
N VAL A 304 -5.62 10.38 14.36
CA VAL A 304 -5.01 9.18 13.76
C VAL A 304 -3.64 8.96 14.37
N ASP A 305 -3.33 7.74 14.79
CA ASP A 305 -2.14 7.41 15.60
C ASP A 305 -0.89 7.06 14.76
N GLY A 306 -1.02 6.99 13.44
CA GLY A 306 0.07 6.74 12.50
C GLY A 306 -0.44 6.29 11.11
N PHE A 307 0.48 6.14 10.18
CA PHE A 307 0.16 5.76 8.79
C PHE A 307 1.12 4.72 8.22
N GLU A 308 0.57 3.76 7.47
CA GLU A 308 1.32 3.06 6.43
C GLU A 308 1.21 3.88 5.14
N VAL A 309 2.33 4.43 4.66
CA VAL A 309 2.38 5.21 3.43
C VAL A 309 3.12 4.45 2.33
N HIS A 310 2.91 4.87 1.09
CA HIS A 310 3.51 4.26 -0.08
C HIS A 310 4.93 4.79 -0.32
N ASP A 311 5.91 4.16 0.27
CA ASP A 311 7.33 4.44 0.12
C ASP A 311 8.02 3.52 -0.90
N CYS A 312 7.40 3.34 -2.09
CA CYS A 312 8.11 2.61 -3.15
C CYS A 312 9.49 3.23 -3.46
N PHE A 313 9.61 4.53 -3.18
CA PHE A 313 10.84 5.31 -3.15
C PHE A 313 10.79 6.31 -2.00
N ALA A 314 11.90 6.61 -1.36
CA ALA A 314 11.97 7.57 -0.25
C ALA A 314 11.34 8.95 -0.58
N PRO A 315 11.46 9.51 -1.82
CA PRO A 315 10.74 10.73 -2.19
C PRO A 315 9.21 10.64 -2.05
N SER A 316 8.59 9.48 -2.22
CA SER A 316 7.13 9.37 -2.06
C SER A 316 6.69 9.45 -0.60
N GLU A 317 7.46 8.91 0.34
CA GLU A 317 7.21 9.11 1.77
C GLU A 317 7.52 10.55 2.21
N TYR A 318 8.64 11.11 1.72
CA TYR A 318 8.97 12.51 1.97
C TYR A 318 7.81 13.45 1.56
N LEU A 319 7.22 13.22 0.39
CA LEU A 319 6.04 13.93 -0.07
C LEU A 319 4.81 13.63 0.79
N ALA A 320 4.62 12.39 1.24
CA ALA A 320 3.44 12.01 2.03
C ALA A 320 3.38 12.77 3.36
N ILE A 321 4.51 13.07 4.00
CA ILE A 321 4.59 13.76 5.30
C ILE A 321 3.83 15.09 5.28
N ASP A 322 4.12 15.99 4.36
CA ASP A 322 3.42 17.28 4.26
C ASP A 322 2.05 17.16 3.61
N HIS A 323 1.86 16.21 2.68
CA HIS A 323 0.56 15.99 2.03
C HIS A 323 -0.49 15.40 2.98
N LEU A 324 -0.11 14.61 3.98
CA LEU A 324 -0.97 14.21 5.09
C LEU A 324 -1.31 15.42 5.99
N GLY A 325 -0.39 16.34 6.13
CA GLY A 325 -0.52 17.53 6.98
C GLY A 325 0.22 17.40 8.31
N LEU A 326 1.16 16.45 8.42
CA LEU A 326 2.03 16.32 9.60
C LEU A 326 2.92 17.57 9.74
N THR A 327 3.31 18.13 8.60
CA THR A 327 4.02 19.42 8.54
C THR A 327 3.33 20.37 7.57
N GLY A 328 3.75 21.63 7.55
CA GLY A 328 3.39 22.58 6.50
C GLY A 328 3.94 22.16 5.13
N PRO A 329 3.40 22.71 4.03
CA PRO A 329 3.89 22.43 2.68
C PRO A 329 5.38 22.80 2.56
N GLY A 330 6.17 21.86 2.02
CA GLY A 330 7.62 22.07 1.85
C GLY A 330 8.45 21.86 3.12
N GLU A 331 7.84 21.42 4.22
CA GLU A 331 8.48 21.32 5.54
C GLU A 331 8.63 19.87 6.05
N SER A 332 8.52 18.86 5.17
CA SER A 332 8.61 17.44 5.54
C SER A 332 9.88 17.10 6.35
N TRP A 333 10.97 17.83 6.11
CA TRP A 333 12.23 17.68 6.81
C TRP A 333 12.09 17.85 8.33
N LYS A 334 11.16 18.68 8.81
CA LYS A 334 10.96 18.92 10.26
C LYS A 334 10.55 17.64 10.99
N ALA A 335 9.61 16.87 10.43
CA ALA A 335 9.16 15.62 11.05
C ALA A 335 10.27 14.56 11.06
N ILE A 336 11.17 14.59 10.08
CA ILE A 336 12.31 13.67 10.01
C ILE A 336 13.37 14.06 11.07
N GLU A 337 13.76 15.34 11.12
CA GLU A 337 14.78 15.82 12.07
C GLU A 337 14.31 15.73 13.52
N ASN A 338 13.01 15.87 13.78
CA ASN A 338 12.42 15.69 15.10
C ASN A 338 12.27 14.22 15.52
N GLY A 339 12.42 13.26 14.61
CA GLY A 339 12.13 11.85 14.87
C GLY A 339 10.63 11.54 14.98
N ASP A 340 9.76 12.42 14.50
CA ASP A 340 8.30 12.27 14.61
C ASP A 340 7.81 11.01 13.93
N ILE A 341 8.40 10.63 12.78
CA ILE A 341 8.00 9.49 11.95
C ILE A 341 8.51 8.12 12.44
N GLU A 342 9.40 8.10 13.44
CA GLU A 342 9.96 6.87 13.99
C GLU A 342 8.94 6.10 14.85
N LEU A 343 9.14 4.80 15.05
CA LEU A 343 8.37 4.05 16.04
C LEU A 343 8.66 4.61 17.45
N GLY A 344 7.63 5.14 18.10
CA GLY A 344 7.75 5.87 19.37
C GLY A 344 7.91 7.39 19.20
N GLY A 345 7.99 7.89 17.97
CA GLY A 345 7.82 9.30 17.64
C GLY A 345 6.39 9.79 17.82
N SER A 346 6.15 11.07 17.57
CA SER A 346 4.82 11.67 17.76
C SER A 346 3.78 11.22 16.72
N PHE A 347 4.24 10.77 15.52
CA PHE A 347 3.39 10.28 14.45
C PHE A 347 4.11 9.23 13.60
N PRO A 348 4.15 7.96 14.06
CA PRO A 348 4.85 6.90 13.35
C PRO A 348 4.36 6.69 11.92
N ILE A 349 5.30 6.66 10.98
CA ILE A 349 5.07 6.33 9.58
C ILE A 349 5.78 5.00 9.27
N ASN A 350 5.08 4.10 8.57
CA ASN A 350 5.62 2.80 8.16
C ASN A 350 6.24 1.96 9.30
N PRO A 351 5.60 1.81 10.46
CA PRO A 351 6.14 1.01 11.56
C PRO A 351 6.35 -0.46 11.16
N SER A 352 5.68 -0.94 10.11
CA SER A 352 5.87 -2.28 9.52
C SER A 352 7.18 -2.43 8.72
N GLY A 353 7.86 -1.32 8.40
CA GLY A 353 9.00 -1.23 7.49
C GLY A 353 8.66 -0.69 6.10
N GLY A 354 7.40 -0.31 5.88
CA GLY A 354 6.94 0.24 4.60
C GLY A 354 7.15 -0.71 3.42
N LEU A 355 7.43 -0.16 2.25
CA LEU A 355 7.75 -0.90 1.03
C LEU A 355 9.28 -1.05 0.86
N ILE A 356 10.05 -0.04 1.26
CA ILE A 356 11.52 -0.07 1.20
C ILE A 356 12.05 -1.22 2.05
N GLY A 357 11.58 -1.34 3.28
CA GLY A 357 12.00 -2.38 4.20
C GLY A 357 11.15 -3.64 4.12
N GLY A 358 9.85 -3.50 4.14
CA GLY A 358 8.88 -4.59 4.18
C GLY A 358 8.79 -5.40 2.89
N GLY A 359 8.98 -4.73 1.74
CA GLY A 359 8.83 -5.32 0.40
C GLY A 359 7.59 -4.80 -0.32
N HIS A 360 7.59 -4.94 -1.65
CA HIS A 360 6.57 -4.36 -2.52
C HIS A 360 6.09 -5.34 -3.61
N PRO A 361 5.41 -6.45 -3.25
CA PRO A 361 4.65 -7.20 -4.25
C PRO A 361 3.50 -6.30 -4.71
N VAL A 362 3.55 -5.82 -5.96
CA VAL A 362 2.77 -4.66 -6.41
C VAL A 362 1.28 -4.83 -6.16
N GLY A 363 0.69 -5.95 -6.58
CA GLY A 363 -0.74 -6.22 -6.39
C GLY A 363 -1.17 -6.48 -4.94
N ALA A 364 -0.23 -6.90 -4.07
CA ALA A 364 -0.50 -7.23 -2.68
C ALA A 364 -0.41 -6.02 -1.73
N THR A 365 0.35 -5.00 -2.11
CA THR A 365 0.74 -3.90 -1.22
C THR A 365 -0.45 -3.22 -0.55
N GLY A 366 -1.51 -2.86 -1.28
CA GLY A 366 -2.66 -2.20 -0.67
C GLY A 366 -3.44 -3.08 0.31
N VAL A 367 -3.47 -4.40 0.08
CA VAL A 367 -4.10 -5.36 1.00
C VAL A 367 -3.24 -5.54 2.25
N ARG A 368 -1.90 -5.65 2.09
CA ARG A 368 -0.95 -5.70 3.19
C ARG A 368 -1.07 -4.46 4.08
N MET A 369 -1.10 -3.24 3.50
CA MET A 369 -1.25 -2.00 4.25
C MET A 369 -2.54 -1.96 5.08
N LEU A 370 -3.67 -2.42 4.53
CA LEU A 370 -4.91 -2.55 5.30
C LEU A 370 -4.76 -3.54 6.46
N LEU A 371 -4.11 -4.68 6.22
CA LEU A 371 -3.87 -5.68 7.27
C LEU A 371 -2.97 -5.11 8.37
N ASP A 372 -1.88 -4.43 8.02
CA ASP A 372 -0.99 -3.80 9.00
C ASP A 372 -1.74 -2.75 9.84
N ALA A 373 -2.53 -1.87 9.21
CA ALA A 373 -3.36 -0.92 9.93
C ALA A 373 -4.36 -1.59 10.88
N ALA A 374 -4.98 -2.71 10.45
CA ALA A 374 -5.90 -3.48 11.28
C ALA A 374 -5.18 -4.15 12.46
N LEU A 375 -3.94 -4.65 12.26
CA LEU A 375 -3.12 -5.22 13.33
C LEU A 375 -2.71 -4.15 14.34
N GLN A 376 -2.39 -2.92 13.90
CA GLN A 376 -2.07 -1.80 14.79
C GLN A 376 -3.23 -1.48 15.74
N VAL A 377 -4.45 -1.32 15.22
CA VAL A 377 -5.62 -0.93 16.04
C VAL A 377 -6.19 -2.08 16.88
N SER A 378 -5.71 -3.30 16.70
CA SER A 378 -6.10 -4.50 17.45
C SER A 378 -5.04 -4.99 18.42
N ASP A 379 -3.96 -4.25 18.64
CA ASP A 379 -2.81 -4.61 19.48
C ASP A 379 -2.12 -5.94 19.05
N ASN A 380 -2.08 -6.21 17.73
CA ASN A 380 -1.54 -7.44 17.15
C ASN A 380 -0.34 -7.21 16.19
N ALA A 381 0.23 -6.00 16.14
CA ALA A 381 1.34 -5.68 15.24
C ALA A 381 2.73 -6.13 15.77
N GLY A 382 2.78 -6.85 16.89
CA GLY A 382 4.01 -7.41 17.46
C GLY A 382 5.05 -6.33 17.80
N GLU A 383 6.31 -6.52 17.40
CA GLU A 383 7.38 -5.56 17.69
C GLU A 383 7.28 -4.25 16.88
N SER A 384 6.35 -4.18 15.91
CA SER A 384 6.04 -2.98 15.14
C SER A 384 4.84 -2.20 15.71
N GLN A 385 4.33 -2.59 16.89
CA GLN A 385 3.14 -2.00 17.50
C GLN A 385 3.37 -0.54 17.89
N VAL A 386 2.49 0.35 17.44
CA VAL A 386 2.31 1.70 17.96
C VAL A 386 1.44 1.60 19.22
N GLU A 387 2.00 1.97 20.35
CA GLU A 387 1.35 1.81 21.65
C GLU A 387 0.04 2.61 21.72
N GLY A 388 -1.05 1.95 22.07
CA GLY A 388 -2.36 2.58 22.25
C GLY A 388 -3.06 3.01 20.97
N ALA A 389 -2.60 2.57 19.79
CA ALA A 389 -3.23 2.91 18.53
C ALA A 389 -4.70 2.47 18.47
N THR A 390 -5.59 3.42 18.19
CA THR A 390 -7.04 3.22 18.06
C THR A 390 -7.55 3.55 16.67
N ARG A 391 -6.79 4.35 15.92
CA ARG A 391 -7.01 4.64 14.49
C ARG A 391 -5.69 4.65 13.75
N PHE A 392 -5.66 4.02 12.60
CA PHE A 392 -4.48 3.97 11.76
C PHE A 392 -4.82 4.24 10.30
N GLY A 393 -3.98 5.01 9.61
CA GLY A 393 -4.20 5.39 8.23
C GLY A 393 -3.39 4.54 7.25
N THR A 394 -3.85 4.48 5.99
CA THR A 394 -3.05 3.99 4.86
C THR A 394 -3.08 4.98 3.72
N LEU A 395 -1.98 5.12 3.00
CA LEU A 395 -1.88 5.93 1.78
C LEU A 395 -1.16 5.12 0.71
N ASN A 396 -1.91 4.53 -0.21
CA ASN A 396 -1.38 3.69 -1.28
C ASN A 396 -1.41 4.44 -2.63
N ILE A 397 -0.32 4.39 -3.38
CA ILE A 397 -0.13 5.12 -4.63
C ILE A 397 0.12 4.14 -5.76
N GLY A 398 -0.54 4.31 -6.91
CA GLY A 398 -0.33 3.57 -8.15
C GLY A 398 0.29 4.44 -9.23
N GLY A 399 1.33 3.94 -9.90
CA GLY A 399 2.09 4.67 -10.92
C GLY A 399 2.73 5.94 -10.37
N SER A 400 2.93 6.94 -11.21
CA SER A 400 3.43 8.27 -10.80
C SER A 400 2.33 9.10 -10.10
N THR A 401 1.73 8.60 -9.01
CA THR A 401 0.56 9.15 -8.32
C THR A 401 -0.73 9.16 -9.17
N ALA A 402 -0.80 8.30 -10.20
CA ALA A 402 -1.97 8.28 -11.10
C ALA A 402 -3.25 7.82 -10.39
N THR A 403 -3.15 6.80 -9.54
CA THR A 403 -4.22 6.35 -8.66
C THR A 403 -3.74 6.47 -7.21
N VAL A 404 -4.56 7.07 -6.36
CA VAL A 404 -4.27 7.20 -4.93
C VAL A 404 -5.47 6.73 -4.14
N VAL A 405 -5.23 5.83 -3.19
CA VAL A 405 -6.23 5.35 -2.25
C VAL A 405 -5.72 5.55 -0.82
N SER A 406 -6.55 6.11 0.03
CA SER A 406 -6.30 6.23 1.47
C SER A 406 -7.45 5.59 2.23
N LEU A 407 -7.13 4.88 3.31
CA LEU A 407 -8.10 4.30 4.23
C LEU A 407 -7.80 4.80 5.64
N VAL A 408 -8.83 4.91 6.46
CA VAL A 408 -8.72 5.06 7.92
C VAL A 408 -9.41 3.88 8.55
N VAL A 409 -8.68 3.21 9.42
CA VAL A 409 -9.09 1.99 10.11
C VAL A 409 -9.20 2.27 11.60
N GLY A 410 -10.28 1.87 12.24
CA GLY A 410 -10.52 2.07 13.66
C GLY A 410 -10.58 0.77 14.44
N ALA A 411 -10.25 0.84 15.72
CA ALA A 411 -10.41 -0.26 16.66
C ALA A 411 -11.88 -0.68 16.78
N THR A 412 -12.11 -1.95 17.05
CA THR A 412 -13.45 -2.45 17.36
C THR A 412 -13.87 -2.02 18.77
N PRO A 413 -15.15 -1.72 19.01
CA PRO A 413 -15.64 -1.51 20.38
C PRO A 413 -15.31 -2.72 21.26
N ARG A 414 -14.69 -2.46 22.40
CA ARG A 414 -14.37 -3.50 23.41
C ARG A 414 -15.61 -4.00 24.12
#